data_f72511c99cdb4d815d423fc6e7ce2a13
#
_entry.id   f72511c99cdb4d815d423fc6e7ce2a13
#
_cell.length_a   1.000
_cell.length_b   1.000
_cell.length_c   1.000
_cell.angle_alpha   90.00
_cell.angle_beta   90.00
_cell.angle_gamma   90.00
#
_symmetry.space_group_name_H-M   'P 1'
#
loop_
_entity.id
_entity.type
_entity.pdbx_description
1 polymer ?
#
loop_
_entity_poly.entity_id
_entity_poly.type
_entity_poly.pdbx_seq_one_letter_code
_entity_poly.pdbx_strand_id
1 'polypeptide(L)'
;MNVAQSAFYIAIGAAGVAFVIVGVSAARRNRAGAEVRMPDQVIRRPTVMELIIGAVVAFFDTLGIGSFAPTTAIFKLRHIVPDELIPGTLNVGLTPAALLESLIFVTAILVEPVLLITVVLSAAAGAWLGAGIVARLPRRAIQITMGIALLIAGSVFAARNLGALPGGGTAMGLVGWKFGFAVGINFILGALMSAGIGLYAPCMITLALLGMHPLAAFPIMMGACALVQPVASLRFFQTNTFAWGPSLGLAVGSIPGVLLAAYVVKSLPLSALRWLVTVVITYAAFAMLRSAARSGALRSAARSGAR
;
A
#
# COMPACT_ATOMS: atom_id res chain seq x y z
N MET A 1 12.57 -12.83 21.27
CA MET A 1 12.76 -12.10 20.00
C MET A 1 14.04 -12.64 19.36
N ASN A 2 14.01 -13.08 18.12
CA ASN A 2 15.24 -13.49 17.47
C ASN A 2 15.90 -12.25 16.82
N VAL A 3 17.21 -12.36 16.50
CA VAL A 3 18.03 -11.26 15.95
C VAL A 3 17.39 -10.59 14.74
N ALA A 4 16.74 -11.37 13.89
CA ALA A 4 16.10 -10.89 12.67
C ALA A 4 14.85 -10.01 12.95
N GLN A 5 14.02 -10.39 13.93
CA GLN A 5 12.91 -9.56 14.36
C GLN A 5 13.41 -8.22 14.96
N SER A 6 14.47 -8.26 15.77
CA SER A 6 15.07 -7.05 16.31
C SER A 6 15.59 -6.13 15.22
N ALA A 7 16.29 -6.68 14.21
CA ALA A 7 16.76 -5.92 13.05
C ALA A 7 15.60 -5.29 12.26
N PHE A 8 14.50 -6.01 12.09
CA PHE A 8 13.31 -5.50 11.43
C PHE A 8 12.69 -4.32 12.18
N TYR A 9 12.53 -4.42 13.50
CA TYR A 9 12.00 -3.31 14.32
C TYR A 9 12.92 -2.09 14.31
N ILE A 10 14.23 -2.31 14.34
CA ILE A 10 15.21 -1.21 14.23
C ILE A 10 15.06 -0.51 12.88
N ALA A 11 14.92 -1.26 11.78
CA ALA A 11 14.74 -0.70 10.45
C ALA A 11 13.44 0.13 10.33
N ILE A 12 12.31 -0.39 10.82
CA ILE A 12 11.03 0.33 10.83
C ILE A 12 11.12 1.56 11.74
N GLY A 13 11.71 1.42 12.94
CA GLY A 13 11.91 2.54 13.86
C GLY A 13 12.75 3.64 13.22
N ALA A 14 13.87 3.27 12.61
CA ALA A 14 14.75 4.21 11.90
C ALA A 14 14.03 4.93 10.74
N ALA A 15 13.24 4.18 9.94
CA ALA A 15 12.43 4.75 8.86
C ALA A 15 11.36 5.72 9.39
N GLY A 16 10.70 5.37 10.49
CA GLY A 16 9.72 6.24 11.16
C GLY A 16 10.35 7.51 11.72
N VAL A 17 11.51 7.39 12.38
CA VAL A 17 12.27 8.55 12.90
C VAL A 17 12.72 9.45 11.74
N ALA A 18 13.28 8.89 10.67
CA ALA A 18 13.67 9.65 9.49
C ALA A 18 12.47 10.38 8.85
N PHE A 19 11.33 9.70 8.74
CA PHE A 19 10.07 10.29 8.26
C PHE A 19 9.66 11.50 9.11
N VAL A 20 9.66 11.38 10.43
CA VAL A 20 9.29 12.47 11.34
C VAL A 20 10.29 13.64 11.24
N ILE A 21 11.59 13.36 11.28
CA ILE A 21 12.64 14.40 11.22
C ILE A 21 12.52 15.19 9.91
N VAL A 22 12.45 14.49 8.77
CA VAL A 22 12.36 15.14 7.46
C VAL A 22 11.03 15.86 7.28
N GLY A 23 9.93 15.26 7.75
CA GLY A 23 8.61 15.90 7.72
C GLY A 23 8.56 17.18 8.55
N VAL A 24 9.10 17.18 9.77
CA VAL A 24 9.20 18.39 10.61
C VAL A 24 10.08 19.45 9.95
N SER A 25 11.21 19.04 9.37
CA SER A 25 12.11 19.95 8.66
C SER A 25 11.43 20.58 7.44
N ALA A 26 10.69 19.80 6.65
CA ALA A 26 9.90 20.29 5.52
C ALA A 26 8.77 21.24 5.98
N ALA A 27 8.07 20.91 7.09
CA ALA A 27 7.06 21.79 7.66
C ALA A 27 7.63 23.13 8.13
N ARG A 28 8.84 23.14 8.71
CA ARG A 28 9.54 24.37 9.12
C ARG A 28 9.95 25.21 7.92
N ARG A 29 10.50 24.61 6.85
CA ARG A 29 10.85 25.31 5.60
C ARG A 29 9.62 25.95 4.95
N ASN A 30 8.51 25.22 4.90
CA ASN A 30 7.27 25.73 4.35
C ASN A 30 6.72 26.93 5.14
N ARG A 31 6.79 26.91 6.48
CA ARG A 31 6.39 28.04 7.33
C ARG A 31 7.31 29.27 7.17
N ALA A 32 8.59 29.06 6.88
CA ALA A 32 9.55 30.12 6.67
C ALA A 32 9.41 30.81 5.28
N GLY A 33 8.49 30.36 4.43
CA GLY A 33 8.28 30.92 3.09
C GLY A 33 9.43 30.65 2.11
N ALA A 34 10.31 29.70 2.42
CA ALA A 34 11.51 29.39 1.65
C ALA A 34 11.24 28.58 0.37
N GLU A 35 10.00 28.12 0.18
CA GLU A 35 9.61 27.31 -0.98
C GLU A 35 8.50 27.98 -1.79
N VAL A 36 8.42 27.62 -3.08
CA VAL A 36 7.43 28.15 -4.04
C VAL A 36 6.03 28.08 -3.44
N ARG A 37 5.31 29.21 -3.46
CA ARG A 37 3.91 29.29 -2.98
C ARG A 37 3.06 28.23 -3.66
N MET A 38 2.73 27.18 -2.90
CA MET A 38 1.70 26.23 -3.30
C MET A 38 0.32 26.89 -3.21
N PRO A 39 -0.65 26.48 -4.06
CA PRO A 39 -2.02 26.94 -3.92
C PRO A 39 -2.53 26.74 -2.48
N ASP A 40 -3.30 27.69 -1.95
CA ASP A 40 -3.83 27.67 -0.57
C ASP A 40 -4.57 26.38 -0.21
N GLN A 41 -5.12 25.68 -1.20
CA GLN A 41 -5.75 24.35 -1.04
C GLN A 41 -4.78 23.26 -0.53
N VAL A 42 -3.46 23.44 -0.68
CA VAL A 42 -2.44 22.45 -0.33
C VAL A 42 -1.96 22.60 1.12
N ILE A 43 -2.01 23.82 1.66
CA ILE A 43 -1.46 24.17 3.00
C ILE A 43 -2.57 24.31 4.06
N ARG A 44 -3.82 24.03 3.72
CA ARG A 44 -4.96 24.13 4.64
C ARG A 44 -4.88 23.17 5.82
N ARG A 45 -5.63 23.45 6.87
CA ARG A 45 -5.81 22.52 8.01
C ARG A 45 -6.56 21.27 7.56
N PRO A 46 -6.31 20.10 8.21
CA PRO A 46 -7.07 18.89 7.94
C PRO A 46 -8.57 19.11 8.23
N THR A 47 -9.41 18.52 7.42
CA THR A 47 -10.86 18.53 7.58
C THR A 47 -11.33 17.26 8.28
N VAL A 48 -12.50 17.33 8.92
CA VAL A 48 -13.15 16.14 9.52
C VAL A 48 -13.37 15.04 8.47
N MET A 49 -13.67 15.43 7.23
CA MET A 49 -13.85 14.46 6.13
C MET A 49 -12.55 13.67 5.86
N GLU A 50 -11.40 14.30 5.89
CA GLU A 50 -10.11 13.64 5.68
C GLU A 50 -9.73 12.73 6.85
N LEU A 51 -10.08 13.10 8.08
CA LEU A 51 -9.94 12.25 9.24
C LEU A 51 -10.81 10.98 9.11
N ILE A 52 -12.07 11.14 8.72
CA ILE A 52 -12.99 10.00 8.48
C ILE A 52 -12.48 9.13 7.34
N ILE A 53 -12.04 9.72 6.24
CA ILE A 53 -11.46 8.97 5.12
C ILE A 53 -10.25 8.19 5.63
N GLY A 54 -9.34 8.81 6.39
CA GLY A 54 -8.17 8.14 6.96
C GLY A 54 -8.57 6.94 7.82
N ALA A 55 -9.54 7.11 8.72
CA ALA A 55 -10.02 6.02 9.59
C ALA A 55 -10.63 4.86 8.80
N VAL A 56 -11.52 5.16 7.85
CA VAL A 56 -12.20 4.15 7.04
C VAL A 56 -11.23 3.40 6.14
N VAL A 57 -10.36 4.12 5.41
CA VAL A 57 -9.43 3.47 4.48
C VAL A 57 -8.37 2.66 5.21
N ALA A 58 -7.88 3.12 6.36
CA ALA A 58 -6.92 2.37 7.17
C ALA A 58 -7.56 1.15 7.84
N PHE A 59 -8.82 1.22 8.24
CA PHE A 59 -9.57 0.05 8.70
C PHE A 59 -9.57 -1.05 7.63
N PHE A 60 -9.94 -0.73 6.40
CA PHE A 60 -9.95 -1.69 5.31
C PHE A 60 -8.53 -2.08 4.84
N ASP A 61 -7.55 -1.19 4.94
CA ASP A 61 -6.14 -1.47 4.67
C ASP A 61 -5.61 -2.58 5.58
N THR A 62 -5.86 -2.45 6.87
CA THR A 62 -5.51 -3.44 7.89
C THR A 62 -6.16 -4.81 7.65
N LEU A 63 -7.34 -4.84 7.04
CA LEU A 63 -8.01 -6.06 6.58
C LEU A 63 -7.39 -6.64 5.29
N GLY A 64 -6.42 -5.95 4.67
CA GLY A 64 -5.73 -6.38 3.46
C GLY A 64 -6.28 -5.84 2.14
N ILE A 65 -7.30 -4.95 2.18
CA ILE A 65 -7.93 -4.39 0.96
C ILE A 65 -7.01 -3.40 0.23
N GLY A 66 -6.15 -2.71 0.98
CA GLY A 66 -5.31 -1.65 0.46
C GLY A 66 -6.00 -0.29 0.45
N SER A 67 -5.35 0.71 1.04
CA SER A 67 -5.88 2.07 1.19
C SER A 67 -5.73 2.94 -0.05
N PHE A 68 -4.74 2.69 -0.89
CA PHE A 68 -4.35 3.58 -1.99
C PHE A 68 -5.44 3.76 -3.04
N ALA A 69 -6.04 2.66 -3.53
CA ALA A 69 -7.05 2.73 -4.57
C ALA A 69 -8.34 3.44 -4.13
N PRO A 70 -8.94 3.10 -2.98
CA PRO A 70 -10.14 3.80 -2.50
C PRO A 70 -9.87 5.26 -2.16
N THR A 71 -8.74 5.60 -1.53
CA THR A 71 -8.40 6.99 -1.23
C THR A 71 -8.21 7.80 -2.51
N THR A 72 -7.48 7.26 -3.50
CA THR A 72 -7.34 7.91 -4.82
C THR A 72 -8.71 8.16 -5.47
N ALA A 73 -9.61 7.18 -5.41
CA ALA A 73 -10.94 7.33 -5.99
C ALA A 73 -11.75 8.45 -5.30
N ILE A 74 -11.74 8.47 -3.95
CA ILE A 74 -12.45 9.50 -3.19
C ILE A 74 -11.86 10.89 -3.45
N PHE A 75 -10.52 11.02 -3.46
CA PHE A 75 -9.84 12.30 -3.68
C PHE A 75 -10.14 12.86 -5.07
N LYS A 76 -10.15 12.01 -6.10
CA LYS A 76 -10.52 12.41 -7.46
C LYS A 76 -11.99 12.80 -7.59
N LEU A 77 -12.90 12.01 -7.02
CA LEU A 77 -14.35 12.26 -7.10
C LEU A 77 -14.76 13.54 -6.36
N ARG A 78 -14.06 13.86 -5.26
CA ARG A 78 -14.34 15.03 -4.43
C ARG A 78 -13.43 16.22 -4.74
N HIS A 79 -12.51 16.08 -5.71
CA HIS A 79 -11.52 17.12 -6.04
C HIS A 79 -10.77 17.67 -4.82
N ILE A 80 -10.41 16.77 -3.87
CA ILE A 80 -9.78 17.14 -2.58
C ILE A 80 -8.33 17.60 -2.81
N VAL A 81 -7.63 16.92 -3.74
CA VAL A 81 -6.22 17.13 -4.06
C VAL A 81 -6.03 17.05 -5.57
N PRO A 82 -5.22 17.92 -6.19
CA PRO A 82 -4.81 17.78 -7.59
C PRO A 82 -4.20 16.39 -7.87
N ASP A 83 -4.47 15.84 -9.04
CA ASP A 83 -4.08 14.47 -9.40
C ASP A 83 -2.58 14.20 -9.23
N GLU A 84 -1.75 15.21 -9.52
CA GLU A 84 -0.28 15.14 -9.44
C GLU A 84 0.21 14.99 -7.99
N LEU A 85 -0.54 15.51 -7.02
CA LEU A 85 -0.18 15.48 -5.60
C LEU A 85 -0.75 14.25 -4.87
N ILE A 86 -1.67 13.50 -5.48
CA ILE A 86 -2.30 12.34 -4.84
C ILE A 86 -1.26 11.31 -4.39
N PRO A 87 -0.28 10.86 -5.22
CA PRO A 87 0.67 9.84 -4.79
C PRO A 87 1.48 10.26 -3.56
N GLY A 88 1.96 11.51 -3.53
CA GLY A 88 2.68 12.06 -2.39
C GLY A 88 1.81 12.17 -1.15
N THR A 89 0.58 12.67 -1.31
CA THR A 89 -0.37 12.82 -0.21
C THR A 89 -0.73 11.49 0.45
N LEU A 90 -0.90 10.43 -0.34
CA LEU A 90 -1.17 9.10 0.19
C LEU A 90 0.05 8.51 0.92
N ASN A 91 1.24 8.57 0.30
CA ASN A 91 2.45 8.05 0.93
C ASN A 91 2.71 8.76 2.27
N VAL A 92 2.68 10.08 2.29
CA VAL A 92 2.91 10.87 3.51
C VAL A 92 1.81 10.63 4.55
N GLY A 93 0.55 10.65 4.12
CA GLY A 93 -0.60 10.56 5.03
C GLY A 93 -0.82 9.17 5.63
N LEU A 94 -0.52 8.10 4.91
CA LEU A 94 -0.75 6.73 5.36
C LEU A 94 0.50 6.06 5.95
N THR A 95 1.66 6.73 5.94
CA THR A 95 2.88 6.23 6.60
C THR A 95 2.66 5.85 8.08
N PRO A 96 1.98 6.67 8.92
CA PRO A 96 1.76 6.28 10.32
C PRO A 96 0.90 5.01 10.46
N ALA A 97 -0.09 4.82 9.60
CA ALA A 97 -0.89 3.60 9.56
C ALA A 97 -0.02 2.38 9.23
N ALA A 98 0.75 2.45 8.15
CA ALA A 98 1.60 1.35 7.71
C ALA A 98 2.64 0.94 8.77
N LEU A 99 3.24 1.91 9.46
CA LEU A 99 4.15 1.65 10.58
C LEU A 99 3.44 0.92 11.71
N LEU A 100 2.25 1.39 12.11
CA LEU A 100 1.46 0.78 13.18
C LEU A 100 0.98 -0.62 12.83
N GLU A 101 0.47 -0.83 11.62
CA GLU A 101 0.05 -2.14 11.10
C GLU A 101 1.21 -3.14 11.13
N SER A 102 2.38 -2.73 10.64
CA SER A 102 3.56 -3.58 10.62
C SER A 102 3.98 -4.00 12.03
N LEU A 103 3.99 -3.07 12.99
CA LEU A 103 4.30 -3.38 14.39
C LEU A 103 3.32 -4.39 14.98
N ILE A 104 2.02 -4.27 14.69
CA ILE A 104 0.98 -5.18 15.19
C ILE A 104 1.10 -6.58 14.58
N PHE A 105 1.25 -6.67 13.26
CA PHE A 105 1.16 -7.96 12.56
C PHE A 105 2.47 -8.74 12.57
N VAL A 106 3.63 -8.09 12.58
CA VAL A 106 4.93 -8.77 12.71
C VAL A 106 5.10 -9.38 14.11
N THR A 107 4.47 -8.79 15.14
CA THR A 107 4.45 -9.40 16.48
C THR A 107 3.44 -10.54 16.60
N ALA A 108 2.35 -10.47 15.85
CA ALA A 108 1.22 -11.38 15.99
C ALA A 108 1.35 -12.68 15.17
N ILE A 109 2.08 -12.64 14.06
CA ILE A 109 2.16 -13.74 13.09
C ILE A 109 3.62 -14.10 12.83
N LEU A 110 3.97 -15.37 13.07
CA LEU A 110 5.33 -15.88 12.80
C LEU A 110 5.50 -16.12 11.30
N VAL A 111 6.54 -15.52 10.73
CA VAL A 111 6.99 -15.72 9.34
C VAL A 111 8.47 -16.01 9.36
N GLU A 112 8.95 -16.74 8.38
CA GLU A 112 10.39 -17.00 8.21
C GLU A 112 11.14 -15.65 8.12
N PRO A 113 12.07 -15.35 9.04
CA PRO A 113 12.64 -14.01 9.17
C PRO A 113 13.47 -13.55 7.97
N VAL A 114 14.20 -14.46 7.33
CA VAL A 114 15.04 -14.12 6.17
C VAL A 114 14.17 -13.71 4.99
N LEU A 115 13.05 -14.43 4.77
CA LEU A 115 12.08 -14.08 3.75
C LEU A 115 11.48 -12.69 4.03
N LEU A 116 11.00 -12.47 5.27
CA LEU A 116 10.40 -11.20 5.67
C LEU A 116 11.33 -10.02 5.38
N ILE A 117 12.56 -10.08 5.91
CA ILE A 117 13.52 -8.99 5.78
C ILE A 117 13.91 -8.77 4.32
N THR A 118 14.22 -9.85 3.59
CA THR A 118 14.68 -9.73 2.20
C THR A 118 13.60 -9.16 1.29
N VAL A 119 12.36 -9.63 1.42
CA VAL A 119 11.23 -9.14 0.62
C VAL A 119 10.92 -7.68 0.94
N VAL A 120 10.92 -7.32 2.23
CA VAL A 120 10.65 -5.95 2.67
C VAL A 120 11.73 -4.98 2.19
N LEU A 121 13.01 -5.34 2.33
CA LEU A 121 14.12 -4.52 1.83
C LEU A 121 14.12 -4.43 0.30
N SER A 122 13.77 -5.51 -0.39
CA SER A 122 13.61 -5.52 -1.84
C SER A 122 12.52 -4.56 -2.30
N ALA A 123 11.37 -4.54 -1.64
CA ALA A 123 10.29 -3.61 -1.93
C ALA A 123 10.73 -2.14 -1.70
N ALA A 124 11.45 -1.86 -0.59
CA ALA A 124 11.98 -0.54 -0.30
C ALA A 124 13.02 -0.10 -1.35
N ALA A 125 13.92 -0.99 -1.76
CA ALA A 125 14.87 -0.74 -2.84
C ALA A 125 14.15 -0.48 -4.19
N GLY A 126 13.10 -1.23 -4.47
CA GLY A 126 12.22 -1.00 -5.62
C GLY A 126 11.57 0.39 -5.59
N ALA A 127 11.06 0.82 -4.45
CA ALA A 127 10.50 2.15 -4.30
C ALA A 127 11.55 3.26 -4.55
N TRP A 128 12.76 3.06 -4.03
CA TRP A 128 13.84 4.05 -4.19
C TRP A 128 14.36 4.13 -5.62
N LEU A 129 14.69 2.97 -6.21
CA LEU A 129 15.32 2.88 -7.53
C LEU A 129 14.30 2.91 -8.68
N GLY A 130 13.15 2.29 -8.48
CA GLY A 130 12.16 2.05 -9.53
C GLY A 130 11.20 3.21 -9.77
N ALA A 131 11.06 4.13 -8.83
CA ALA A 131 10.10 5.23 -8.93
C ALA A 131 10.21 6.04 -10.24
N GLY A 132 11.45 6.30 -10.69
CA GLY A 132 11.70 7.04 -11.94
C GLY A 132 11.39 6.24 -13.22
N ILE A 133 11.57 4.93 -13.18
CA ILE A 133 11.30 4.02 -14.30
C ILE A 133 9.80 3.76 -14.41
N VAL A 134 9.17 3.42 -13.30
CA VAL A 134 7.74 3.08 -13.25
C VAL A 134 6.86 4.27 -13.61
N ALA A 135 7.27 5.50 -13.27
CA ALA A 135 6.56 6.71 -13.67
C ALA A 135 6.40 6.86 -15.20
N ARG A 136 7.27 6.19 -15.99
CA ARG A 136 7.21 6.18 -17.46
C ARG A 136 6.34 5.06 -18.04
N LEU A 137 5.97 4.06 -17.25
CA LEU A 137 5.15 2.94 -17.72
C LEU A 137 3.68 3.35 -17.91
N PRO A 138 2.99 2.81 -18.91
CA PRO A 138 1.58 3.10 -19.15
C PRO A 138 0.72 2.51 -18.02
N ARG A 139 0.25 3.37 -17.12
CA ARG A 139 -0.57 2.98 -15.94
C ARG A 139 -1.71 2.02 -16.31
N ARG A 140 -2.33 2.22 -17.48
CA ARG A 140 -3.43 1.38 -17.98
C ARG A 140 -3.00 -0.08 -18.19
N ALA A 141 -1.84 -0.31 -18.81
CA ALA A 141 -1.32 -1.67 -19.04
C ALA A 141 -1.06 -2.36 -17.70
N ILE A 142 -0.43 -1.68 -16.75
CA ILE A 142 -0.17 -2.20 -15.40
C ILE A 142 -1.48 -2.58 -14.72
N GLN A 143 -2.48 -1.69 -14.73
CA GLN A 143 -3.78 -1.92 -14.10
C GLN A 143 -4.54 -3.10 -14.72
N ILE A 144 -4.49 -3.26 -16.05
CA ILE A 144 -5.12 -4.39 -16.74
C ILE A 144 -4.42 -5.70 -16.36
N THR A 145 -3.10 -5.77 -16.48
CA THR A 145 -2.34 -6.98 -16.19
C THR A 145 -2.53 -7.42 -14.74
N MET A 146 -2.41 -6.49 -13.79
CA MET A 146 -2.63 -6.78 -12.37
C MET A 146 -4.09 -7.14 -12.10
N GLY A 147 -5.05 -6.44 -12.68
CA GLY A 147 -6.48 -6.74 -12.52
C GLY A 147 -6.85 -8.14 -12.99
N ILE A 148 -6.32 -8.58 -14.13
CA ILE A 148 -6.51 -9.94 -14.64
C ILE A 148 -5.85 -10.98 -13.72
N ALA A 149 -4.61 -10.75 -13.32
CA ALA A 149 -3.89 -11.64 -12.39
C ALA A 149 -4.65 -11.79 -11.06
N LEU A 150 -5.19 -10.68 -10.53
CA LEU A 150 -6.01 -10.66 -9.33
C LEU A 150 -7.33 -11.42 -9.50
N LEU A 151 -8.00 -11.31 -10.66
CA LEU A 151 -9.22 -12.09 -10.92
C LEU A 151 -8.96 -13.58 -10.94
N ILE A 152 -7.91 -14.02 -11.65
CA ILE A 152 -7.51 -15.42 -11.69
C ILE A 152 -7.23 -15.93 -10.28
N ALA A 153 -6.45 -15.20 -9.50
CA ALA A 153 -6.14 -15.58 -8.13
C ALA A 153 -7.36 -15.59 -7.22
N GLY A 154 -8.24 -14.59 -7.32
CA GLY A 154 -9.50 -14.56 -6.57
C GLY A 154 -10.39 -15.76 -6.88
N SER A 155 -10.47 -16.16 -8.15
CA SER A 155 -11.19 -17.37 -8.57
C SER A 155 -10.59 -18.64 -7.99
N VAL A 156 -9.25 -18.76 -7.96
CA VAL A 156 -8.55 -19.89 -7.33
C VAL A 156 -8.81 -19.92 -5.82
N PHE A 157 -8.78 -18.78 -5.14
CA PHE A 157 -9.09 -18.69 -3.71
C PHE A 157 -10.54 -19.05 -3.42
N ALA A 158 -11.48 -18.57 -4.21
CA ALA A 158 -12.90 -18.92 -4.10
C ALA A 158 -13.09 -20.44 -4.26
N ALA A 159 -12.51 -21.03 -5.32
CA ALA A 159 -12.58 -22.46 -5.56
C ALA A 159 -12.00 -23.30 -4.40
N ARG A 160 -10.89 -22.86 -3.78
CA ARG A 160 -10.32 -23.48 -2.59
C ARG A 160 -11.25 -23.38 -1.37
N ASN A 161 -11.86 -22.22 -1.15
CA ASN A 161 -12.79 -22.01 -0.04
C ASN A 161 -14.07 -22.82 -0.20
N LEU A 162 -14.48 -23.13 -1.43
CA LEU A 162 -15.62 -23.99 -1.76
C LEU A 162 -15.26 -25.49 -1.76
N GLY A 163 -14.00 -25.84 -1.48
CA GLY A 163 -13.54 -27.23 -1.48
C GLY A 163 -13.33 -27.84 -2.88
N ALA A 164 -13.46 -27.04 -3.95
CA ALA A 164 -13.25 -27.52 -5.32
C ALA A 164 -11.76 -27.73 -5.67
N LEU A 165 -10.85 -27.14 -4.91
CA LEU A 165 -9.40 -27.30 -5.05
C LEU A 165 -8.77 -27.66 -3.70
N PRO A 166 -7.61 -28.37 -3.70
CA PRO A 166 -6.88 -28.67 -2.47
C PRO A 166 -6.61 -27.40 -1.66
N GLY A 167 -6.58 -27.54 -0.34
CA GLY A 167 -6.38 -26.44 0.61
C GLY A 167 -5.17 -25.57 0.25
N GLY A 168 -5.19 -24.28 0.65
CA GLY A 168 -4.12 -23.33 0.40
C GLY A 168 -2.79 -23.78 0.98
N GLY A 169 -1.71 -23.11 0.62
CA GLY A 169 -0.38 -23.38 1.15
C GLY A 169 -0.36 -23.27 2.68
N THR A 170 0.49 -24.06 3.30
CA THR A 170 0.72 -24.07 4.76
C THR A 170 2.08 -23.50 5.12
N ALA A 171 2.89 -23.16 4.10
CA ALA A 171 4.24 -22.71 4.31
C ALA A 171 4.29 -21.32 5.00
N MET A 172 5.15 -21.19 5.99
CA MET A 172 5.42 -19.91 6.67
C MET A 172 6.68 -19.22 6.13
N GLY A 173 7.30 -19.80 5.11
CA GLY A 173 8.48 -19.31 4.40
C GLY A 173 8.57 -19.88 3.00
N LEU A 174 9.52 -19.40 2.21
CA LEU A 174 9.79 -19.84 0.85
C LEU A 174 11.28 -20.17 0.70
N VAL A 175 11.58 -21.14 -0.19
CA VAL A 175 12.95 -21.56 -0.49
C VAL A 175 13.16 -21.69 -2.00
N GLY A 176 14.43 -21.70 -2.42
CA GLY A 176 14.81 -21.90 -3.83
C GLY A 176 14.26 -20.80 -4.74
N TRP A 177 13.81 -21.19 -5.94
CA TRP A 177 13.32 -20.25 -6.95
C TRP A 177 12.11 -19.43 -6.50
N LYS A 178 11.25 -20.00 -5.62
CA LYS A 178 10.09 -19.30 -5.07
C LYS A 178 10.49 -18.11 -4.20
N PHE A 179 11.56 -18.24 -3.43
CA PHE A 179 12.14 -17.16 -2.65
C PHE A 179 12.63 -16.03 -3.58
N GLY A 180 13.45 -16.37 -4.59
CA GLY A 180 13.95 -15.40 -5.55
C GLY A 180 12.83 -14.68 -6.32
N PHE A 181 11.78 -15.41 -6.71
CA PHE A 181 10.61 -14.82 -7.37
C PHE A 181 9.84 -13.86 -6.44
N ALA A 182 9.63 -14.24 -5.18
CA ALA A 182 8.97 -13.37 -4.20
C ALA A 182 9.75 -12.06 -3.98
N VAL A 183 11.08 -12.14 -3.91
CA VAL A 183 11.97 -10.97 -3.79
C VAL A 183 11.86 -10.08 -5.04
N GLY A 184 11.98 -10.65 -6.25
CA GLY A 184 11.93 -9.91 -7.49
C GLY A 184 10.59 -9.21 -7.74
N ILE A 185 9.47 -9.90 -7.50
CA ILE A 185 8.15 -9.30 -7.68
C ILE A 185 7.89 -8.19 -6.67
N ASN A 186 8.34 -8.33 -5.41
CA ASN A 186 8.15 -7.28 -4.41
C ASN A 186 9.02 -6.04 -4.69
N PHE A 187 10.18 -6.18 -5.33
CA PHE A 187 10.92 -5.04 -5.86
C PHE A 187 10.05 -4.23 -6.85
N ILE A 188 9.42 -4.92 -7.80
CA ILE A 188 8.52 -4.28 -8.78
C ILE A 188 7.31 -3.64 -8.08
N LEU A 189 6.71 -4.35 -7.12
CA LEU A 189 5.56 -3.85 -6.37
C LEU A 189 5.89 -2.61 -5.53
N GLY A 190 7.09 -2.57 -4.93
CA GLY A 190 7.57 -1.39 -4.23
C GLY A 190 7.73 -0.18 -5.16
N ALA A 191 8.29 -0.39 -6.36
CA ALA A 191 8.38 0.65 -7.37
C ALA A 191 6.99 1.15 -7.82
N LEU A 192 6.02 0.26 -8.03
CA LEU A 192 4.65 0.58 -8.38
C LEU A 192 3.94 1.37 -7.27
N MET A 193 4.19 1.00 -6.02
CA MET A 193 3.58 1.68 -4.86
C MET A 193 4.03 3.13 -4.74
N SER A 194 5.29 3.44 -5.00
CA SER A 194 5.76 4.82 -5.03
C SER A 194 5.07 5.68 -6.10
N ALA A 195 4.55 5.05 -7.16
CA ALA A 195 3.74 5.70 -8.19
C ALA A 195 2.23 5.75 -7.86
N GLY A 196 1.82 5.36 -6.66
CA GLY A 196 0.43 5.38 -6.20
C GLY A 196 -0.37 4.12 -6.54
N ILE A 197 0.28 2.99 -6.86
CA ILE A 197 -0.37 1.70 -7.10
C ILE A 197 -0.17 0.81 -5.88
N GLY A 198 -1.28 0.42 -5.23
CA GLY A 198 -1.24 -0.35 -3.98
C GLY A 198 -0.51 -1.70 -4.11
N LEU A 199 0.31 -2.02 -3.11
CA LEU A 199 1.15 -3.23 -3.05
C LEU A 199 0.40 -4.42 -2.42
N TYR A 200 -0.57 -4.21 -1.53
CA TYR A 200 -1.14 -5.23 -0.65
C TYR A 200 -1.69 -6.45 -1.39
N ALA A 201 -2.72 -6.26 -2.21
CA ALA A 201 -3.36 -7.38 -2.88
C ALA A 201 -2.41 -8.15 -3.82
N PRO A 202 -1.58 -7.51 -4.65
CA PRO A 202 -0.61 -8.22 -5.48
C PRO A 202 0.44 -9.00 -4.68
N CYS A 203 0.94 -8.46 -3.57
CA CYS A 203 1.89 -9.14 -2.69
C CYS A 203 1.25 -10.38 -2.06
N MET A 204 0.07 -10.21 -1.45
CA MET A 204 -0.66 -11.30 -0.81
C MET A 204 -0.93 -12.46 -1.77
N ILE A 205 -1.38 -12.15 -2.99
CA ILE A 205 -1.65 -13.15 -4.01
C ILE A 205 -0.39 -13.89 -4.42
N THR A 206 0.67 -13.16 -4.70
CA THR A 206 1.93 -13.76 -5.13
C THR A 206 2.43 -14.76 -4.09
N LEU A 207 2.46 -14.37 -2.83
CA LEU A 207 2.89 -15.25 -1.74
C LEU A 207 1.97 -16.47 -1.58
N ALA A 208 0.67 -16.28 -1.69
CA ALA A 208 -0.30 -17.37 -1.60
C ALA A 208 -0.21 -18.35 -2.78
N LEU A 209 0.03 -17.87 -4.01
CA LEU A 209 0.24 -18.72 -5.19
C LEU A 209 1.56 -19.52 -5.10
N LEU A 210 2.58 -18.96 -4.45
CA LEU A 210 3.83 -19.66 -4.16
C LEU A 210 3.69 -20.73 -3.07
N GLY A 211 2.52 -20.83 -2.44
CA GLY A 211 2.18 -21.88 -1.46
C GLY A 211 2.33 -21.44 -0.02
N MET A 212 2.44 -20.14 0.27
CA MET A 212 2.43 -19.64 1.64
C MET A 212 1.04 -19.68 2.28
N HIS A 213 1.02 -19.79 3.60
CA HIS A 213 -0.21 -19.63 4.37
C HIS A 213 -0.71 -18.18 4.23
N PRO A 214 -2.00 -17.94 4.00
CA PRO A 214 -2.54 -16.59 3.80
C PRO A 214 -2.19 -15.60 4.92
N LEU A 215 -2.18 -16.05 6.19
CA LEU A 215 -1.79 -15.23 7.34
C LEU A 215 -0.33 -14.77 7.26
N ALA A 216 0.57 -15.60 6.70
CA ALA A 216 1.99 -15.26 6.59
C ALA A 216 2.25 -14.11 5.60
N ALA A 217 1.30 -13.81 4.70
CA ALA A 217 1.41 -12.69 3.79
C ALA A 217 1.21 -11.34 4.49
N PHE A 218 0.43 -11.27 5.58
CA PHE A 218 0.15 -10.02 6.29
C PHE A 218 1.42 -9.32 6.82
N PRO A 219 2.29 -9.97 7.63
CA PRO A 219 3.53 -9.33 8.08
C PRO A 219 4.42 -8.86 6.94
N ILE A 220 4.47 -9.62 5.84
CA ILE A 220 5.32 -9.30 4.68
C ILE A 220 4.78 -8.06 3.96
N MET A 221 3.49 -8.02 3.61
CA MET A 221 2.93 -6.89 2.88
C MET A 221 2.88 -5.62 3.72
N MET A 222 2.54 -5.73 5.01
CA MET A 222 2.52 -4.59 5.93
C MET A 222 3.93 -4.10 6.25
N GLY A 223 4.88 -5.02 6.45
CA GLY A 223 6.28 -4.69 6.62
C GLY A 223 6.88 -4.01 5.39
N ALA A 224 6.55 -4.47 4.18
CA ALA A 224 6.96 -3.82 2.95
C ALA A 224 6.43 -2.38 2.86
N CYS A 225 5.16 -2.15 3.16
CA CYS A 225 4.58 -0.81 3.17
C CYS A 225 5.18 0.09 4.24
N ALA A 226 5.49 -0.47 5.42
CA ALA A 226 6.12 0.26 6.52
C ALA A 226 7.55 0.77 6.21
N LEU A 227 8.23 0.22 5.22
CA LEU A 227 9.49 0.76 4.70
C LEU A 227 9.30 1.56 3.40
N VAL A 228 8.47 1.09 2.48
CA VAL A 228 8.23 1.75 1.19
C VAL A 228 7.62 3.15 1.37
N GLN A 229 6.61 3.29 2.24
CA GLN A 229 5.91 4.57 2.41
C GLN A 229 6.80 5.67 3.03
N PRO A 230 7.52 5.44 4.14
CA PRO A 230 8.47 6.43 4.65
C PRO A 230 9.52 6.81 3.61
N VAL A 231 10.14 5.80 2.94
CA VAL A 231 11.17 6.03 1.92
C VAL A 231 10.65 6.88 0.76
N ALA A 232 9.45 6.58 0.25
CA ALA A 232 8.81 7.40 -0.77
C ALA A 232 8.47 8.80 -0.26
N SER A 233 7.99 8.90 0.98
CA SER A 233 7.64 10.18 1.63
C SER A 233 8.82 11.13 1.76
N LEU A 234 10.05 10.61 2.03
CA LEU A 234 11.25 11.45 2.08
C LEU A 234 11.43 12.23 0.78
N ARG A 235 11.18 11.58 -0.37
CA ARG A 235 11.28 12.23 -1.67
C ARG A 235 10.16 13.26 -1.88
N PHE A 236 8.93 12.92 -1.47
CA PHE A 236 7.80 13.86 -1.56
C PHE A 236 7.98 15.08 -0.66
N PHE A 237 8.60 14.94 0.50
CA PHE A 237 9.00 16.07 1.35
C PHE A 237 10.08 16.95 0.70
N GLN A 238 11.03 16.36 -0.04
CA GLN A 238 12.08 17.10 -0.72
C GLN A 238 11.56 17.87 -1.93
N THR A 239 10.64 17.26 -2.69
CA THR A 239 10.06 17.87 -3.91
C THR A 239 8.81 18.69 -3.63
N ASN A 240 8.32 18.69 -2.41
CA ASN A 240 7.08 19.36 -1.98
C ASN A 240 5.86 18.98 -2.86
N THR A 241 5.78 17.72 -3.30
CA THR A 241 4.73 17.22 -4.21
C THR A 241 3.67 16.41 -3.46
N PHE A 242 3.09 16.98 -2.42
CA PHE A 242 2.00 16.43 -1.62
C PHE A 242 1.17 17.56 -0.97
N ALA A 243 -0.03 17.24 -0.48
CA ALA A 243 -0.92 18.19 0.20
C ALA A 243 -0.85 18.01 1.72
N TRP A 244 -0.41 19.03 2.46
CA TRP A 244 -0.20 18.99 3.91
C TRP A 244 -1.47 18.67 4.70
N GLY A 245 -2.57 19.42 4.47
CA GLY A 245 -3.83 19.23 5.18
C GLY A 245 -4.41 17.83 5.03
N PRO A 246 -4.65 17.37 3.80
CA PRO A 246 -5.12 16.02 3.54
C PRO A 246 -4.20 14.92 4.06
N SER A 247 -2.85 15.08 3.97
CA SER A 247 -1.91 14.12 4.55
C SER A 247 -2.03 14.03 6.06
N LEU A 248 -2.12 15.17 6.76
CA LEU A 248 -2.31 15.19 8.22
C LEU A 248 -3.66 14.58 8.61
N GLY A 249 -4.73 14.86 7.85
CA GLY A 249 -6.05 14.27 8.06
C GLY A 249 -6.02 12.75 7.94
N LEU A 250 -5.40 12.23 6.88
CA LEU A 250 -5.20 10.79 6.72
C LEU A 250 -4.36 10.21 7.86
N ALA A 251 -3.23 10.85 8.22
CA ALA A 251 -2.31 10.37 9.24
C ALA A 251 -2.99 10.23 10.62
N VAL A 252 -3.70 11.26 11.06
CA VAL A 252 -4.38 11.25 12.36
C VAL A 252 -5.59 10.31 12.33
N GLY A 253 -6.39 10.36 11.26
CA GLY A 253 -7.58 9.53 11.12
C GLY A 253 -7.26 8.04 10.98
N SER A 254 -6.13 7.67 10.38
CA SER A 254 -5.77 6.28 10.15
C SER A 254 -5.48 5.50 11.44
N ILE A 255 -4.96 6.15 12.48
CA ILE A 255 -4.58 5.48 13.73
C ILE A 255 -5.76 4.72 14.38
N PRO A 256 -6.91 5.36 14.68
CA PRO A 256 -8.06 4.65 15.23
C PRO A 256 -8.61 3.58 14.27
N GLY A 257 -8.53 3.79 12.94
CA GLY A 257 -8.94 2.81 11.95
C GLY A 257 -8.12 1.52 12.03
N VAL A 258 -6.79 1.64 12.07
CA VAL A 258 -5.87 0.50 12.25
C VAL A 258 -6.14 -0.25 13.55
N LEU A 259 -6.25 0.45 14.67
CA LEU A 259 -6.46 -0.18 15.98
C LEU A 259 -7.78 -0.96 16.03
N LEU A 260 -8.85 -0.39 15.49
CA LEU A 260 -10.15 -1.06 15.43
C LEU A 260 -10.09 -2.30 14.54
N ALA A 261 -9.49 -2.19 13.36
CA ALA A 261 -9.36 -3.31 12.43
C ALA A 261 -8.46 -4.44 13.00
N ALA A 262 -7.36 -4.10 13.65
CA ALA A 262 -6.48 -5.08 14.29
C ALA A 262 -7.21 -5.87 15.37
N TYR A 263 -8.06 -5.23 16.14
CA TYR A 263 -8.93 -5.91 17.12
C TYR A 263 -9.90 -6.87 16.44
N VAL A 264 -10.57 -6.43 15.36
CA VAL A 264 -11.50 -7.24 14.57
C VAL A 264 -10.79 -8.46 13.96
N VAL A 265 -9.64 -8.25 13.30
CA VAL A 265 -8.88 -9.32 12.64
C VAL A 265 -8.45 -10.39 13.63
N LYS A 266 -8.01 -10.02 14.84
CA LYS A 266 -7.61 -10.98 15.88
C LYS A 266 -8.77 -11.83 16.38
N SER A 267 -10.00 -11.36 16.28
CA SER A 267 -11.21 -12.07 16.73
C SER A 267 -11.83 -12.95 15.64
N LEU A 268 -11.42 -12.82 14.37
CA LEU A 268 -12.01 -13.58 13.27
C LEU A 268 -11.54 -15.04 13.23
N PRO A 269 -12.47 -16.00 13.05
CA PRO A 269 -12.11 -17.38 12.78
C PRO A 269 -11.41 -17.50 11.40
N LEU A 270 -10.54 -18.52 11.26
CA LEU A 270 -9.73 -18.72 10.04
C LEU A 270 -10.59 -18.82 8.76
N SER A 271 -11.78 -19.41 8.85
CA SER A 271 -12.72 -19.49 7.72
C SER A 271 -13.19 -18.11 7.26
N ALA A 272 -13.55 -17.24 8.20
CA ALA A 272 -13.96 -15.88 7.90
C ALA A 272 -12.80 -15.08 7.28
N LEU A 273 -11.58 -15.26 7.79
CA LEU A 273 -10.39 -14.60 7.23
C LEU A 273 -10.11 -15.05 5.80
N ARG A 274 -10.24 -16.35 5.46
CA ARG A 274 -10.08 -16.85 4.09
C ARG A 274 -11.11 -16.24 3.13
N TRP A 275 -12.36 -16.12 3.55
CA TRP A 275 -13.40 -15.45 2.75
C TRP A 275 -13.14 -13.96 2.63
N LEU A 276 -12.72 -13.30 3.69
CA LEU A 276 -12.31 -11.90 3.65
C LEU A 276 -11.22 -11.67 2.59
N VAL A 277 -10.16 -12.47 2.60
CA VAL A 277 -9.07 -12.43 1.61
C VAL A 277 -9.62 -12.59 0.18
N THR A 278 -10.53 -13.54 -0.04
CA THR A 278 -11.16 -13.77 -1.36
C THR A 278 -11.94 -12.55 -1.84
N VAL A 279 -12.76 -11.97 -0.97
CA VAL A 279 -13.55 -10.76 -1.28
C VAL A 279 -12.64 -9.58 -1.60
N VAL A 280 -11.60 -9.38 -0.79
CA VAL A 280 -10.60 -8.30 -0.96
C VAL A 280 -9.91 -8.40 -2.31
N ILE A 281 -9.40 -9.59 -2.65
CA ILE A 281 -8.72 -9.83 -3.93
C ILE A 281 -9.65 -9.54 -5.10
N THR A 282 -10.87 -10.05 -5.03
CA THR A 282 -11.87 -9.86 -6.08
C THR A 282 -12.23 -8.37 -6.24
N TYR A 283 -12.45 -7.67 -5.13
CA TYR A 283 -12.68 -6.22 -5.14
C TYR A 283 -11.50 -5.46 -5.76
N ALA A 284 -10.26 -5.76 -5.36
CA ALA A 284 -9.06 -5.11 -5.89
C ALA A 284 -8.92 -5.33 -7.41
N ALA A 285 -9.23 -6.54 -7.90
CA ALA A 285 -9.25 -6.86 -9.31
C ALA A 285 -10.25 -5.98 -10.09
N PHE A 286 -11.49 -5.93 -9.63
CA PHE A 286 -12.51 -5.08 -10.25
C PHE A 286 -12.16 -3.60 -10.19
N ALA A 287 -11.64 -3.12 -9.07
CA ALA A 287 -11.22 -1.73 -8.92
C ALA A 287 -10.12 -1.35 -9.93
N MET A 288 -9.11 -2.22 -10.12
CA MET A 288 -8.04 -2.01 -11.09
C MET A 288 -8.55 -2.02 -12.53
N LEU A 289 -9.37 -3.00 -12.91
CA LEU A 289 -9.94 -3.10 -14.26
C LEU A 289 -10.85 -1.91 -14.58
N ARG A 290 -11.68 -1.50 -13.63
CA ARG A 290 -12.54 -0.32 -13.78
C ARG A 290 -11.73 0.96 -13.94
N SER A 291 -10.63 1.11 -13.19
CA SER A 291 -9.71 2.26 -13.33
C SER A 291 -9.05 2.28 -14.70
N ALA A 292 -8.60 1.12 -15.21
CA ALA A 292 -8.03 0.98 -16.54
C ALA A 292 -9.02 1.33 -17.66
N ALA A 293 -10.28 0.90 -17.53
CA ALA A 293 -11.34 1.21 -18.48
C ALA A 293 -11.63 2.72 -18.55
N ARG A 294 -11.74 3.38 -17.39
CA ARG A 294 -11.96 4.84 -17.32
C ARG A 294 -10.81 5.62 -17.96
N SER A 295 -9.55 5.24 -17.69
CA SER A 295 -8.36 5.85 -18.31
C SER A 295 -8.33 5.68 -19.83
N GLY A 296 -8.91 4.61 -20.35
CA GLY A 296 -9.06 4.35 -21.79
C GLY A 296 -10.12 5.25 -22.44
N ALA A 297 -11.28 5.37 -21.81
CA ALA A 297 -12.38 6.20 -22.30
C ALA A 297 -12.00 7.68 -22.38
N LEU A 298 -11.33 8.21 -21.35
CA LEU A 298 -10.85 9.59 -21.34
C LEU A 298 -9.84 9.89 -22.48
N ARG A 299 -8.92 8.94 -22.78
CA ARG A 299 -7.97 9.11 -23.89
C ARG A 299 -8.64 9.03 -25.27
N SER A 300 -9.68 8.23 -25.41
CA SER A 300 -10.43 8.15 -26.68
C SER A 300 -11.27 9.41 -26.91
N ALA A 301 -11.92 9.94 -25.87
CA ALA A 301 -12.66 11.19 -25.93
C ALA A 301 -11.74 12.39 -26.24
N ALA A 302 -10.55 12.47 -25.65
CA ALA A 302 -9.58 13.51 -25.95
C ALA A 302 -9.05 13.45 -27.40
N ARG A 303 -8.96 12.24 -27.99
CA ARG A 303 -8.56 12.08 -29.41
C ARG A 303 -9.67 12.40 -30.41
N SER A 304 -10.93 12.17 -30.03
CA SER A 304 -12.08 12.50 -30.88
C SER A 304 -12.45 13.98 -30.86
N GLY A 305 -12.18 14.69 -29.76
CA GLY A 305 -12.39 16.14 -29.66
C GLY A 305 -11.26 17.01 -30.26
N ALA A 306 -10.14 16.40 -30.67
CA ALA A 306 -9.02 17.06 -31.34
C ALA A 306 -9.03 16.89 -32.88
N ARG A 307 -10.07 16.31 -33.44
CA ARG A 307 -10.35 16.23 -34.89
C ARG A 307 -11.55 17.11 -35.21
#